data_4b1d86fea44415bd9980d953448684d6
#
_entry.id   4b1d86fea44415bd9980d953448684d6
#
_cell.length_a   1.000
_cell.length_b   1.000
_cell.length_c   1.000
_cell.angle_alpha   90.00
_cell.angle_beta   90.00
_cell.angle_gamma   90.00
#
_symmetry.space_group_name_H-M   'P 1'
#
loop_
_entity.id
_entity.type
_entity.pdbx_description
1 polymer ?
#
loop_
_entity_poly.entity_id
_entity_poly.type
_entity_poly.pdbx_seq_one_letter_code
_entity_poly.pdbx_strand_id
1 'polypeptide(L)'
;MPEMEKKDDARIVIISSIGAITPMPKSSIYAAAKSAIHSYGESLSRELRKKSITVTVSLPGYVKTKAHERAGLNHLKDKVPWWMWINAKQVVTETEKASIKGKAEIIPGKVYKLVRPFLNFNSAIRVWRKITRRN
;
A
#
# COMPACT_ATOMS: atom_id res chain seq x y z
N MET A 1 -8.81 12.55 18.73
CA MET A 1 -7.49 13.18 18.58
C MET A 1 -6.92 13.76 19.90
N PRO A 2 -7.68 14.43 20.79
CA PRO A 2 -7.11 15.03 22.00
C PRO A 2 -6.28 14.08 22.88
N GLU A 3 -6.69 12.81 22.98
CA GLU A 3 -5.94 11.81 23.77
C GLU A 3 -4.63 11.39 23.11
N MET A 4 -4.54 11.41 21.78
CA MET A 4 -3.29 11.12 21.06
C MET A 4 -2.28 12.26 21.18
N GLU A 5 -2.76 13.51 21.24
CA GLU A 5 -1.92 14.70 21.38
C GLU A 5 -1.19 14.75 22.73
N LYS A 6 -1.67 14.00 23.73
CA LYS A 6 -1.04 13.85 25.05
C LYS A 6 0.05 12.78 25.10
N LYS A 7 0.29 12.06 23.98
CA LYS A 7 1.25 10.96 23.90
C LYS A 7 2.46 11.37 23.04
N ASP A 8 3.65 11.11 23.52
CA ASP A 8 4.88 11.44 22.81
C ASP A 8 5.15 10.56 21.58
N ASP A 9 4.50 9.39 21.49
CA ASP A 9 4.71 8.40 20.44
C ASP A 9 3.42 8.02 19.70
N ALA A 10 2.44 8.92 19.64
CA ALA A 10 1.18 8.65 18.98
C ALA A 10 1.35 8.39 17.47
N ARG A 11 0.81 7.26 17.01
CA ARG A 11 0.95 6.82 15.62
C ARG A 11 -0.36 6.32 15.05
N ILE A 12 -0.62 6.70 13.80
CA ILE A 12 -1.76 6.24 13.00
C ILE A 12 -1.19 5.50 11.78
N VAL A 13 -1.61 4.26 11.59
CA VAL A 13 -1.25 3.47 10.41
C VAL A 13 -2.49 3.27 9.55
N ILE A 14 -2.38 3.68 8.29
CA ILE A 14 -3.45 3.54 7.29
C ILE A 14 -3.02 2.53 6.24
N ILE A 15 -3.81 1.49 6.03
CA ILE A 15 -3.52 0.47 5.03
C ILE A 15 -4.28 0.76 3.74
N SER A 16 -3.55 1.21 2.73
CA SER A 16 -4.05 1.36 1.38
C SER A 16 -3.57 0.20 0.48
N SER A 17 -3.04 0.48 -0.69
CA SER A 17 -2.51 -0.50 -1.64
C SER A 17 -1.59 0.19 -2.65
N ILE A 18 -0.68 -0.56 -3.25
CA ILE A 18 0.06 -0.11 -4.44
C ILE A 18 -0.89 0.24 -5.60
N GLY A 19 -2.09 -0.33 -5.62
CA GLY A 19 -3.17 0.03 -6.55
C GLY A 19 -3.69 1.46 -6.40
N ALA A 20 -3.33 2.17 -5.32
CA ALA A 20 -3.62 3.59 -5.17
C ALA A 20 -2.77 4.48 -6.11
N ILE A 21 -1.59 4.01 -6.48
CA ILE A 21 -0.59 4.75 -7.26
C ILE A 21 -0.28 4.07 -8.61
N THR A 22 -1.05 3.06 -8.98
CA THR A 22 -0.85 2.29 -10.22
C THR A 22 -2.19 2.09 -10.92
N PRO A 23 -2.32 2.39 -12.22
CA PRO A 23 -3.52 2.07 -12.97
C PRO A 23 -3.87 0.59 -12.91
N MET A 24 -5.11 0.28 -12.55
CA MET A 24 -5.59 -1.10 -12.39
C MET A 24 -6.78 -1.38 -13.32
N PRO A 25 -6.54 -1.75 -14.59
CA PRO A 25 -7.62 -2.17 -15.48
C PRO A 25 -8.47 -3.30 -14.87
N LYS A 26 -9.78 -3.27 -15.10
CA LYS A 26 -10.77 -4.20 -14.51
C LYS A 26 -10.90 -4.13 -12.97
N SER A 27 -10.26 -3.16 -12.34
CA SER A 27 -10.34 -2.91 -10.90
C SER A 27 -10.35 -1.41 -10.59
N SER A 28 -10.97 -0.60 -11.46
CA SER A 28 -10.98 0.86 -11.37
C SER A 28 -11.61 1.38 -10.08
N ILE A 29 -12.72 0.80 -9.64
CA ILE A 29 -13.39 1.16 -8.38
C ILE A 29 -12.48 0.89 -7.18
N TYR A 30 -11.80 -0.27 -7.16
CA TYR A 30 -10.83 -0.58 -6.12
C TYR A 30 -9.67 0.42 -6.12
N ALA A 31 -9.11 0.74 -7.29
CA ALA A 31 -8.04 1.73 -7.42
C ALA A 31 -8.48 3.10 -6.92
N ALA A 32 -9.66 3.56 -7.32
CA ALA A 32 -10.24 4.84 -6.88
C ALA A 32 -10.39 4.90 -5.35
N ALA A 33 -10.97 3.84 -4.74
CA ALA A 33 -11.12 3.77 -3.29
C ALA A 33 -9.76 3.79 -2.56
N LYS A 34 -8.76 3.05 -3.08
CA LYS A 34 -7.43 3.03 -2.48
C LYS A 34 -6.66 4.33 -2.69
N SER A 35 -6.87 5.03 -3.82
CA SER A 35 -6.31 6.37 -4.05
C SER A 35 -6.90 7.40 -3.09
N ALA A 36 -8.22 7.35 -2.85
CA ALA A 36 -8.87 8.22 -1.87
C ALA A 36 -8.29 8.02 -0.46
N ILE A 37 -8.13 6.77 -0.02
CA ILE A 37 -7.51 6.42 1.28
C ILE A 37 -6.06 6.91 1.34
N HIS A 38 -5.30 6.78 0.26
CA HIS A 38 -3.91 7.24 0.18
C HIS A 38 -3.83 8.77 0.31
N SER A 39 -4.60 9.50 -0.49
CA SER A 39 -4.65 10.97 -0.46
C SER A 39 -5.11 11.51 0.91
N TYR A 40 -6.11 10.87 1.52
CA TYR A 40 -6.53 11.17 2.89
C TYR A 40 -5.39 11.01 3.88
N GLY A 41 -4.69 9.88 3.83
CA GLY A 41 -3.58 9.61 4.75
C GLY A 41 -2.39 10.56 4.58
N GLU A 42 -2.06 10.94 3.34
CA GLU A 42 -1.04 11.94 3.06
C GLU A 42 -1.42 13.32 3.62
N SER A 43 -2.66 13.73 3.43
CA SER A 43 -3.18 15.01 3.95
C SER A 43 -3.14 15.02 5.48
N LEU A 44 -3.67 13.97 6.09
CA LEU A 44 -3.68 13.79 7.54
C LEU A 44 -2.26 13.77 8.14
N SER A 45 -1.30 13.17 7.45
CA SER A 45 0.11 13.16 7.88
C SER A 45 0.68 14.58 7.97
N ARG A 46 0.33 15.45 7.03
CA ARG A 46 0.78 16.87 7.04
C ARG A 46 0.07 17.68 8.11
N GLU A 47 -1.24 17.47 8.29
CA GLU A 47 -2.04 18.16 9.30
C GLU A 47 -1.56 17.84 10.73
N LEU A 48 -1.29 16.57 11.01
CA LEU A 48 -0.95 16.10 12.35
C LEU A 48 0.54 16.21 12.70
N ARG A 49 1.38 16.53 11.72
CA ARG A 49 2.83 16.67 11.95
C ARG A 49 3.19 17.67 13.03
N LYS A 50 2.44 18.78 13.10
CA LYS A 50 2.62 19.83 14.13
C LYS A 50 2.16 19.39 15.54
N LYS A 51 1.40 18.30 15.62
CA LYS A 51 0.86 17.73 16.86
C LYS A 51 1.67 16.54 17.37
N SER A 52 2.85 16.30 16.81
CA SER A 52 3.72 15.16 17.14
C SER A 52 3.07 13.78 16.92
N ILE A 53 2.05 13.72 16.06
CA ILE A 53 1.39 12.47 15.69
C ILE A 53 1.92 12.00 14.34
N THR A 54 2.53 10.83 14.31
CA THR A 54 2.99 10.21 13.07
C THR A 54 1.83 9.50 12.36
N VAL A 55 1.59 9.87 11.10
CA VAL A 55 0.65 9.12 10.23
C VAL A 55 1.45 8.44 9.13
N THR A 56 1.31 7.13 9.01
CA THR A 56 2.00 6.32 8.01
C THR A 56 1.00 5.60 7.12
N VAL A 57 1.04 5.86 5.81
CA VAL A 57 0.27 5.12 4.82
C VAL A 57 1.10 3.96 4.29
N SER A 58 0.59 2.75 4.44
CA SER A 58 1.17 1.54 3.87
C SER A 58 0.51 1.19 2.54
N LEU A 59 1.33 0.96 1.52
CA LEU A 59 0.90 0.61 0.17
C LEU A 59 1.38 -0.81 -0.20
N PRO A 60 0.84 -1.87 0.42
CA PRO A 60 1.25 -3.23 0.09
C PRO A 60 0.83 -3.61 -1.34
N GLY A 61 1.63 -4.49 -1.96
CA GLY A 61 1.28 -5.18 -3.19
C GLY A 61 0.41 -6.41 -2.93
N TYR A 62 0.71 -7.53 -3.60
CA TYR A 62 0.00 -8.79 -3.39
C TYR A 62 0.41 -9.44 -2.06
N VAL A 63 -0.52 -9.54 -1.13
CA VAL A 63 -0.29 -10.10 0.21
C VAL A 63 -0.97 -11.45 0.34
N LYS A 64 -0.24 -12.47 0.81
CA LYS A 64 -0.82 -13.79 1.11
C LYS A 64 -1.74 -13.69 2.32
N THR A 65 -3.03 -13.52 2.06
CA THR A 65 -4.08 -13.46 3.08
C THR A 65 -5.36 -14.15 2.59
N LYS A 66 -6.25 -14.48 3.52
CA LYS A 66 -7.60 -14.97 3.21
C LYS A 66 -8.51 -13.90 2.56
N ALA A 67 -8.07 -12.64 2.51
CA ALA A 67 -8.85 -11.56 1.90
C ALA A 67 -9.13 -11.79 0.42
N HIS A 68 -8.16 -12.33 -0.33
CA HIS A 68 -8.35 -12.67 -1.74
C HIS A 68 -9.39 -13.78 -1.94
N GLU A 69 -9.41 -14.77 -1.05
CA GLU A 69 -10.40 -15.86 -1.08
C GLU A 69 -11.80 -15.32 -0.79
N ARG A 70 -11.94 -14.49 0.24
CA ARG A 70 -13.23 -13.85 0.61
C ARG A 70 -13.76 -12.92 -0.48
N ALA A 71 -12.87 -12.29 -1.26
CA ALA A 71 -13.22 -11.42 -2.37
C ALA A 71 -13.44 -12.16 -3.70
N GLY A 72 -13.43 -13.51 -3.72
CA GLY A 72 -13.56 -14.29 -4.95
C GLY A 72 -12.39 -14.16 -5.92
N LEU A 73 -11.22 -13.71 -5.45
CA LEU A 73 -10.04 -13.43 -6.26
C LEU A 73 -9.02 -14.57 -6.28
N ASN A 74 -9.44 -15.81 -6.07
CA ASN A 74 -8.56 -16.97 -6.06
C ASN A 74 -7.76 -17.13 -7.36
N HIS A 75 -8.36 -16.76 -8.49
CA HIS A 75 -7.70 -16.76 -9.81
C HIS A 75 -6.43 -15.91 -9.88
N LEU A 76 -6.23 -14.97 -8.95
CA LEU A 76 -5.00 -14.17 -8.89
C LEU A 76 -3.80 -15.01 -8.44
N LYS A 77 -4.02 -16.09 -7.67
CA LYS A 77 -2.93 -16.98 -7.22
C LYS A 77 -2.20 -17.62 -8.41
N ASP A 78 -2.93 -17.93 -9.47
CA ASP A 78 -2.39 -18.57 -10.68
C ASP A 78 -1.82 -17.54 -11.68
N LYS A 79 -2.31 -16.29 -11.62
CA LYS A 79 -1.93 -15.23 -12.57
C LYS A 79 -0.77 -14.37 -12.12
N VAL A 80 -0.55 -14.27 -10.81
CA VAL A 80 0.49 -13.42 -10.24
C VAL A 80 1.71 -14.28 -9.88
N PRO A 81 2.91 -13.96 -10.40
CA PRO A 81 4.12 -14.68 -10.09
C PRO A 81 4.37 -14.79 -8.58
N TRP A 82 4.87 -15.94 -8.14
CA TRP A 82 5.09 -16.25 -6.72
C TRP A 82 5.98 -15.24 -6.00
N TRP A 83 6.97 -14.68 -6.67
CA TRP A 83 7.92 -13.70 -6.13
C TRP A 83 7.30 -12.30 -5.88
N MET A 84 6.12 -12.04 -6.43
CA MET A 84 5.35 -10.82 -6.15
C MET A 84 4.51 -10.93 -4.89
N TRP A 85 4.33 -12.14 -4.34
CA TRP A 85 3.55 -12.35 -3.15
C TRP A 85 4.41 -12.12 -1.90
N ILE A 86 3.97 -11.22 -1.03
CA ILE A 86 4.56 -10.98 0.30
C ILE A 86 3.65 -11.55 1.38
N ASN A 87 4.21 -11.92 2.51
CA ASN A 87 3.40 -12.39 3.64
C ASN A 87 2.90 -11.21 4.49
N ALA A 88 1.79 -11.42 5.20
CA ALA A 88 1.20 -10.39 6.05
C ALA A 88 2.14 -9.94 7.17
N LYS A 89 2.92 -10.85 7.76
CA LYS A 89 3.90 -10.53 8.81
C LYS A 89 4.95 -9.54 8.30
N GLN A 90 5.45 -9.73 7.07
CA GLN A 90 6.40 -8.81 6.47
C GLN A 90 5.79 -7.41 6.29
N VAL A 91 4.53 -7.33 5.80
CA VAL A 91 3.82 -6.05 5.66
C VAL A 91 3.72 -5.34 7.01
N VAL A 92 3.27 -6.04 8.03
CA VAL A 92 3.14 -5.49 9.39
C VAL A 92 4.49 -5.00 9.91
N THR A 93 5.52 -5.86 9.86
CA THR A 93 6.84 -5.52 10.39
C THR A 93 7.48 -4.33 9.67
N GLU A 94 7.40 -4.28 8.34
CA GLU A 94 7.97 -3.16 7.58
C GLU A 94 7.18 -1.86 7.80
N THR A 95 5.85 -1.95 7.91
CA THR A 95 4.98 -0.80 8.18
C THR A 95 5.21 -0.25 9.58
N GLU A 96 5.29 -1.12 10.59
CA GLU A 96 5.58 -0.72 11.96
C GLU A 96 6.94 -0.01 12.07
N LYS A 97 7.99 -0.58 11.48
CA LYS A 97 9.31 0.05 11.44
C LYS A 97 9.29 1.42 10.74
N ALA A 98 8.49 1.58 9.71
CA ALA A 98 8.34 2.85 9.01
C ALA A 98 7.62 3.89 9.88
N SER A 99 6.56 3.48 10.57
CA SER A 99 5.78 4.29 11.51
C SER A 99 6.65 4.78 12.67
N ILE A 100 7.44 3.91 13.29
CA ILE A 100 8.39 4.28 14.36
C ILE A 100 9.42 5.33 13.87
N LYS A 101 9.83 5.24 12.60
CA LYS A 101 10.76 6.19 11.97
C LYS A 101 10.12 7.48 11.47
N GLY A 102 8.85 7.71 11.75
CA GLY A 102 8.12 8.90 11.33
C GLY A 102 7.89 9.02 9.82
N LYS A 103 7.92 7.91 9.08
CA LYS A 103 7.71 7.94 7.62
C LYS A 103 6.22 8.10 7.29
N ALA A 104 5.90 9.08 6.45
CA ALA A 104 4.53 9.31 6.00
C ALA A 104 4.01 8.20 5.08
N GLU A 105 4.90 7.53 4.32
CA GLU A 105 4.53 6.47 3.38
C GLU A 105 5.53 5.31 3.40
N ILE A 106 5.03 4.11 3.19
CA ILE A 106 5.84 2.90 2.99
C ILE A 106 5.22 1.97 1.93
N ILE A 107 6.06 1.43 1.07
CA ILE A 107 5.70 0.31 0.18
C ILE A 107 6.42 -0.94 0.71
N PRO A 108 5.73 -1.87 1.36
CA PRO A 108 6.33 -3.10 1.85
C PRO A 108 6.78 -4.02 0.72
N GLY A 109 7.89 -4.72 0.93
CA GLY A 109 8.46 -5.67 -0.02
C GLY A 109 9.48 -5.05 -0.97
N LYS A 110 10.64 -5.72 -1.11
CA LYS A 110 11.78 -5.22 -1.92
C LYS A 110 11.42 -5.01 -3.39
N VAL A 111 10.67 -5.94 -3.96
CA VAL A 111 10.23 -5.87 -5.37
C VAL A 111 9.42 -4.62 -5.64
N TYR A 112 8.44 -4.32 -4.78
CA TYR A 112 7.56 -3.17 -4.95
C TYR A 112 8.31 -1.84 -4.74
N LYS A 113 9.28 -1.79 -3.85
CA LYS A 113 10.16 -0.62 -3.67
C LYS A 113 10.98 -0.35 -4.93
N LEU A 114 11.51 -1.41 -5.55
CA LEU A 114 12.34 -1.29 -6.77
C LEU A 114 11.53 -0.84 -7.97
N VAL A 115 10.29 -1.32 -8.14
CA VAL A 115 9.46 -0.98 -9.30
C VAL A 115 8.70 0.34 -9.14
N ARG A 116 8.62 0.90 -7.92
CA ARG A 116 7.87 2.14 -7.64
C ARG A 116 8.16 3.28 -8.62
N PRO A 117 9.43 3.64 -8.92
CA PRO A 117 9.73 4.76 -9.82
C PRO A 117 9.18 4.58 -11.24
N PHE A 118 8.93 3.33 -11.62
CA PHE A 118 8.49 2.97 -12.97
C PHE A 118 6.98 2.80 -13.09
N LEU A 119 6.23 2.75 -11.98
CA LEU A 119 4.80 2.46 -11.98
C LEU A 119 3.94 3.52 -12.71
N ASN A 120 4.44 4.74 -12.84
CA ASN A 120 3.77 5.84 -13.53
C ASN A 120 4.09 5.92 -15.03
N PHE A 121 5.02 5.12 -15.55
CA PHE A 121 5.36 5.11 -16.97
C PHE A 121 4.46 4.14 -17.74
N ASN A 122 3.93 4.57 -18.88
CA ASN A 122 3.06 3.73 -19.73
C ASN A 122 3.72 2.41 -20.17
N SER A 123 5.04 2.42 -20.37
CA SER A 123 5.83 1.21 -20.68
C SER A 123 5.86 0.23 -19.50
N ALA A 124 6.08 0.74 -18.29
CA ALA A 124 6.09 -0.08 -17.09
C ALA A 124 4.71 -0.67 -16.78
N ILE A 125 3.63 0.09 -17.01
CA ILE A 125 2.26 -0.40 -16.88
C ILE A 125 2.01 -1.55 -17.87
N ARG A 126 2.53 -1.45 -19.11
CA ARG A 126 2.42 -2.54 -20.11
C ARG A 126 3.18 -3.79 -19.65
N VAL A 127 4.39 -3.64 -19.17
CA VAL A 127 5.19 -4.74 -18.61
C VAL A 127 4.51 -5.35 -17.39
N TRP A 128 4.06 -4.53 -16.47
CA TRP A 128 3.33 -4.97 -15.28
C TRP A 128 2.07 -5.78 -15.63
N ARG A 129 1.26 -5.30 -16.58
CA ARG A 129 0.08 -6.04 -17.07
C ARG A 129 0.46 -7.39 -17.67
N LYS A 130 1.54 -7.43 -18.46
CA LYS A 130 2.04 -8.67 -19.06
C LYS A 130 2.50 -9.67 -18.00
N ILE A 131 3.24 -9.21 -16.98
CA ILE A 131 3.72 -10.06 -15.87
C ILE A 131 2.56 -10.59 -15.04
N THR A 132 1.57 -9.75 -14.71
CA THR A 132 0.42 -10.13 -13.90
C THR A 132 -0.72 -10.76 -14.70
N ARG A 133 -0.52 -10.95 -16.03
CA ARG A 133 -1.53 -11.48 -16.98
C ARG A 133 -2.91 -10.79 -16.84
N ARG A 134 -2.90 -9.50 -16.52
CA ARG A 134 -4.10 -8.65 -16.49
C ARG A 134 -4.31 -8.05 -17.87
N ASN A 135 -5.22 -8.67 -18.64
CA ASN A 135 -5.69 -8.14 -19.92
C ASN A 135 -6.84 -7.18 -19.72
#